data_b8e6ff9499bda01211fb4b68d0416733
#
_entry.id   b8e6ff9499bda01211fb4b68d0416733
#
_cell.length_a   1.000
_cell.length_b   1.000
_cell.length_c   1.000
_cell.angle_alpha   90.00
_cell.angle_beta   90.00
_cell.angle_gamma   90.00
#
_symmetry.space_group_name_H-M   'P 1'
#
loop_
_entity.id
_entity.type
_entity.pdbx_description
1 polymer ?
#
loop_
_entity_poly.entity_id
_entity_poly.type
_entity_poly.pdbx_seq_one_letter_code
_entity_poly.pdbx_strand_id
1 'polypeptide(L)'
;MSYKKSILITGGAGFIGSHLVRLMVNKYPDYRIVNLDKLTYAGNLENLTDVEGESNYAFVKADICDRNAIEEVFTNYEITDVIHLAAESHVDRSIEGPMEFVMTNVVGTVNLLQIAKEHWTSKEHVFHHVSTDEVYGSLGAEGLFEETTAYDPRSPYSSSKASSDHFVMAFYHTYGLPIKMS
;
A
#
# COMPACT_ATOMS: atom_id res chain seq x y z
N MET A 1 13.92 -18.83 12.34
CA MET A 1 13.12 -18.27 13.45
C MET A 1 11.68 -18.16 12.96
N SER A 2 10.69 -18.50 13.77
CA SER A 2 9.29 -18.30 13.43
C SER A 2 8.89 -16.88 13.84
N TYR A 3 8.46 -16.05 12.92
CA TYR A 3 7.92 -14.72 13.22
C TYR A 3 6.44 -14.84 13.59
N LYS A 4 5.95 -13.96 14.46
CA LYS A 4 4.52 -13.91 14.81
C LYS A 4 3.65 -13.41 13.65
N LYS A 5 4.21 -12.48 12.87
CA LYS A 5 3.58 -11.88 11.68
C LYS A 5 4.63 -11.65 10.61
N SER A 6 4.20 -11.69 9.36
CA SER A 6 4.99 -11.28 8.20
C SER A 6 4.21 -10.19 7.47
N ILE A 7 4.71 -8.96 7.58
CA ILE A 7 4.00 -7.77 7.11
C ILE A 7 4.64 -7.27 5.83
N LEU A 8 3.86 -7.24 4.76
CA LEU A 8 4.26 -6.62 3.49
C LEU A 8 3.98 -5.12 3.55
N ILE A 9 5.02 -4.30 3.40
CA ILE A 9 4.90 -2.85 3.23
C ILE A 9 5.24 -2.52 1.79
N THR A 10 4.28 -2.05 1.01
CA THR A 10 4.52 -1.62 -0.37
C THR A 10 4.82 -0.13 -0.44
N GLY A 11 5.72 0.28 -1.32
CA GLY A 11 6.17 1.68 -1.38
C GLY A 11 7.09 2.07 -0.21
N GLY A 12 7.75 1.07 0.40
CA GLY A 12 8.53 1.28 1.62
C GLY A 12 9.89 1.95 1.40
N ALA A 13 10.34 2.15 0.17
CA ALA A 13 11.53 2.97 -0.12
C ALA A 13 11.20 4.46 -0.36
N GLY A 14 9.92 4.82 -0.41
CA GLY A 14 9.44 6.19 -0.51
C GLY A 14 9.58 6.98 0.80
N PHE A 15 9.19 8.26 0.78
CA PHE A 15 9.32 9.14 1.94
C PHE A 15 8.55 8.62 3.18
N ILE A 16 7.24 8.46 3.07
CA ILE A 16 6.41 7.96 4.20
C ILE A 16 6.75 6.51 4.51
N GLY A 17 6.86 5.67 3.46
CA GLY A 17 7.10 4.25 3.59
C GLY A 17 8.41 3.92 4.33
N SER A 18 9.49 4.64 4.08
CA SER A 18 10.77 4.40 4.74
C SER A 18 10.72 4.68 6.25
N HIS A 19 9.97 5.71 6.67
CA HIS A 19 9.74 5.98 8.08
C HIS A 19 8.91 4.87 8.74
N LEU A 20 7.89 4.36 8.06
CA LEU A 20 7.09 3.24 8.54
C LEU A 20 7.92 1.96 8.65
N VAL A 21 8.70 1.62 7.62
CA VAL A 21 9.59 0.44 7.63
C VAL A 21 10.53 0.49 8.83
N ARG A 22 11.24 1.60 9.03
CA ARG A 22 12.14 1.77 10.19
C ARG A 22 11.41 1.63 11.52
N LEU A 23 10.24 2.25 11.65
CA LEU A 23 9.41 2.12 12.85
C LEU A 23 9.05 0.66 13.12
N MET A 24 8.58 -0.07 12.10
CA MET A 24 8.12 -1.44 12.25
C MET A 24 9.27 -2.40 12.56
N VAL A 25 10.40 -2.28 11.86
CA VAL A 25 11.60 -3.09 12.09
C VAL A 25 12.10 -2.94 13.52
N ASN A 26 12.26 -1.70 14.00
CA ASN A 26 12.80 -1.43 15.32
C ASN A 26 11.82 -1.76 16.47
N LYS A 27 10.52 -1.50 16.25
CA LYS A 27 9.51 -1.65 17.32
C LYS A 27 9.03 -3.08 17.49
N TYR A 28 9.04 -3.89 16.42
CA TYR A 28 8.47 -5.24 16.41
C TYR A 28 9.50 -6.28 15.93
N PRO A 29 10.52 -6.60 16.74
CA PRO A 29 11.58 -7.54 16.33
C PRO A 29 11.08 -8.97 16.11
N ASP A 30 9.91 -9.32 16.62
CA ASP A 30 9.23 -10.60 16.43
C ASP A 30 8.31 -10.64 15.18
N TYR A 31 8.26 -9.55 14.39
CA TYR A 31 7.59 -9.50 13.09
C TYR A 31 8.61 -9.46 11.97
N ARG A 32 8.35 -10.17 10.88
CA ARG A 32 9.09 -10.00 9.62
C ARG A 32 8.51 -8.81 8.86
N ILE A 33 9.36 -7.88 8.45
CA ILE A 33 8.98 -6.72 7.64
C ILE A 33 9.53 -6.92 6.24
N VAL A 34 8.64 -7.13 5.28
CA VAL A 34 8.97 -7.28 3.86
C VAL A 34 8.64 -5.96 3.18
N ASN A 35 9.68 -5.22 2.81
CA ASN A 35 9.57 -3.96 2.08
C ASN A 35 9.57 -4.24 0.58
N LEU A 36 8.48 -3.92 -0.11
CA LEU A 36 8.38 -4.05 -1.56
C LEU A 36 8.30 -2.68 -2.20
N ASP A 37 9.21 -2.42 -3.14
CA ASP A 37 9.23 -1.17 -3.90
C ASP A 37 9.73 -1.42 -5.32
N LYS A 38 9.14 -0.74 -6.29
CA LYS A 38 9.56 -0.79 -7.70
C LYS A 38 10.82 0.03 -7.95
N LEU A 39 11.17 0.94 -7.03
CA LEU A 39 12.26 1.91 -7.14
C LEU A 39 12.09 2.82 -8.36
N THR A 40 10.96 3.50 -8.43
CA THR A 40 10.73 4.60 -9.38
C THR A 40 11.43 5.87 -8.89
N TYR A 41 11.08 7.03 -9.42
CA TYR A 41 11.68 8.31 -9.06
C TYR A 41 11.57 8.67 -7.56
N ALA A 42 10.58 8.12 -6.84
CA ALA A 42 10.33 8.41 -5.43
C ALA A 42 10.96 7.41 -4.46
N GLY A 43 11.41 6.25 -4.95
CA GLY A 43 11.99 5.19 -4.14
C GLY A 43 13.51 5.33 -4.01
N ASN A 44 14.01 5.42 -2.77
CA ASN A 44 15.45 5.48 -2.50
C ASN A 44 15.80 4.58 -1.31
N LEU A 45 16.61 3.54 -1.55
CA LEU A 45 17.07 2.60 -0.51
C LEU A 45 18.03 3.23 0.50
N GLU A 46 18.69 4.35 0.17
CA GLU A 46 19.52 5.07 1.13
C GLU A 46 18.73 5.53 2.36
N ASN A 47 17.41 5.66 2.23
CA ASN A 47 16.52 5.96 3.36
C ASN A 47 16.43 4.84 4.40
N LEU A 48 16.95 3.63 4.10
CA LEU A 48 16.78 2.41 4.90
C LEU A 48 18.10 1.76 5.30
N THR A 49 19.24 2.44 5.11
CA THR A 49 20.58 1.92 5.43
C THR A 49 20.76 1.58 6.92
N ASP A 50 19.99 2.22 7.79
CA ASP A 50 20.00 1.98 9.23
C ASP A 50 19.27 0.68 9.65
N VAL A 51 18.47 0.10 8.77
CA VAL A 51 17.72 -1.15 9.04
C VAL A 51 17.99 -2.26 8.01
N GLU A 52 18.78 -2.03 6.98
CA GLU A 52 19.04 -3.01 5.91
C GLU A 52 19.71 -4.30 6.41
N GLY A 53 20.47 -4.23 7.51
CA GLY A 53 21.15 -5.36 8.15
C GLY A 53 20.32 -6.12 9.18
N GLU A 54 19.11 -5.66 9.50
CA GLU A 54 18.29 -6.27 10.54
C GLU A 54 17.72 -7.62 10.11
N SER A 55 17.77 -8.60 11.00
CA SER A 55 17.38 -9.99 10.71
C SER A 55 15.89 -10.16 10.39
N ASN A 56 15.06 -9.23 10.83
CA ASN A 56 13.61 -9.20 10.60
C ASN A 56 13.19 -8.31 9.41
N TYR A 57 14.15 -7.76 8.66
CA TYR A 57 13.91 -6.95 7.47
C TYR A 57 14.25 -7.73 6.18
N ALA A 58 13.44 -7.55 5.16
CA ALA A 58 13.74 -8.02 3.80
C ALA A 58 13.28 -6.97 2.77
N PHE A 59 14.10 -6.76 1.74
CA PHE A 59 13.72 -5.92 0.61
C PHE A 59 13.44 -6.76 -0.63
N VAL A 60 12.36 -6.44 -1.33
CA VAL A 60 11.98 -7.03 -2.62
C VAL A 60 11.76 -5.92 -3.63
N LYS A 61 12.52 -5.94 -4.72
CA LYS A 61 12.27 -5.05 -5.86
C LYS A 61 11.23 -5.68 -6.78
N ALA A 62 10.01 -5.15 -6.76
CA ALA A 62 8.93 -5.63 -7.62
C ALA A 62 7.90 -4.52 -7.90
N ASP A 63 7.15 -4.71 -8.98
CA ASP A 63 5.98 -3.90 -9.33
C ASP A 63 4.71 -4.55 -8.76
N ILE A 64 3.88 -3.79 -8.06
CA ILE A 64 2.59 -4.28 -7.56
C ILE A 64 1.62 -4.72 -8.67
N CYS A 65 1.86 -4.27 -9.91
CA CYS A 65 1.12 -4.72 -11.08
C CYS A 65 1.59 -6.09 -11.61
N ASP A 66 2.77 -6.57 -11.21
CA ASP A 66 3.27 -7.90 -11.59
C ASP A 66 2.69 -8.97 -10.65
N ARG A 67 1.62 -9.62 -11.11
CA ARG A 67 0.92 -10.64 -10.33
C ARG A 67 1.85 -11.77 -9.89
N ASN A 68 2.71 -12.25 -10.77
CA ASN A 68 3.58 -13.39 -10.46
C ASN A 68 4.60 -13.03 -9.39
N ALA A 69 5.22 -11.86 -9.50
CA ALA A 69 6.15 -11.38 -8.50
C ALA A 69 5.50 -11.21 -7.12
N ILE A 70 4.26 -10.69 -7.06
CA ILE A 70 3.54 -10.54 -5.80
C ILE A 70 3.13 -11.90 -5.21
N GLU A 71 2.68 -12.84 -6.04
CA GLU A 71 2.37 -14.21 -5.63
C GLU A 71 3.58 -14.92 -5.00
N GLU A 72 4.76 -14.76 -5.61
CA GLU A 72 6.02 -15.28 -5.06
C GLU A 72 6.34 -14.64 -3.70
N VAL A 73 6.12 -13.34 -3.53
CA VAL A 73 6.35 -12.64 -2.26
C VAL A 73 5.41 -13.18 -1.17
N PHE A 74 4.12 -13.32 -1.47
CA PHE A 74 3.16 -13.89 -0.51
C PHE A 74 3.55 -15.29 -0.09
N THR A 75 3.96 -16.13 -1.03
CA THR A 75 4.35 -17.52 -0.79
C THR A 75 5.67 -17.61 -0.01
N ASN A 76 6.74 -16.94 -0.48
CA ASN A 76 8.08 -17.07 0.08
C ASN A 76 8.22 -16.48 1.48
N TYR A 77 7.44 -15.44 1.77
CA TYR A 77 7.47 -14.76 3.06
C TYR A 77 6.28 -15.08 3.95
N GLU A 78 5.33 -15.89 3.50
CA GLU A 78 4.11 -16.25 4.25
C GLU A 78 3.38 -15.00 4.78
N ILE A 79 3.08 -14.05 3.86
CA ILE A 79 2.54 -12.73 4.21
C ILE A 79 1.22 -12.85 4.96
N THR A 80 1.19 -12.29 6.16
CA THR A 80 0.01 -12.28 7.04
C THR A 80 -0.74 -10.96 7.00
N ASP A 81 -0.06 -9.84 6.78
CA ASP A 81 -0.67 -8.52 6.76
C ASP A 81 -0.04 -7.66 5.66
N VAL A 82 -0.80 -6.71 5.13
CA VAL A 82 -0.33 -5.75 4.12
C VAL A 82 -0.55 -4.34 4.62
N ILE A 83 0.46 -3.47 4.48
CA ILE A 83 0.32 -2.01 4.60
C ILE A 83 0.68 -1.44 3.24
N HIS A 84 -0.33 -0.96 2.53
CA HIS A 84 -0.22 -0.56 1.13
C HIS A 84 -0.08 0.95 0.99
N LEU A 85 1.18 1.39 0.73
CA LEU A 85 1.52 2.80 0.47
C LEU A 85 2.03 3.03 -0.96
N ALA A 86 2.36 1.98 -1.72
CA ALA A 86 2.81 2.14 -3.09
C ALA A 86 1.73 2.82 -3.93
N ALA A 87 2.08 3.95 -4.52
CA ALA A 87 1.19 4.72 -5.39
C ALA A 87 2.01 5.67 -6.29
N GLU A 88 1.50 5.96 -7.45
CA GLU A 88 1.82 7.20 -8.12
C GLU A 88 1.04 8.34 -7.43
N SER A 89 1.75 9.39 -6.96
CA SER A 89 1.17 10.39 -6.05
C SER A 89 1.32 11.85 -6.52
N HIS A 90 2.04 12.11 -7.60
CA HIS A 90 2.33 13.48 -8.04
C HIS A 90 1.22 14.01 -8.95
N VAL A 91 0.42 14.95 -8.46
CA VAL A 91 -0.78 15.47 -9.16
C VAL A 91 -0.46 15.97 -10.56
N ASP A 92 0.57 16.82 -10.76
CA ASP A 92 0.92 17.37 -12.07
C ASP A 92 1.27 16.26 -13.07
N ARG A 93 2.01 15.24 -12.65
CA ARG A 93 2.30 14.06 -13.48
C ARG A 93 1.03 13.30 -13.87
N SER A 94 0.03 13.27 -12.99
CA SER A 94 -1.24 12.61 -13.29
C SER A 94 -2.01 13.30 -14.44
N ILE A 95 -1.85 14.61 -14.59
CA ILE A 95 -2.45 15.39 -15.67
C ILE A 95 -1.77 15.07 -17.01
N GLU A 96 -0.45 14.90 -17.00
CA GLU A 96 0.32 14.58 -18.21
C GLU A 96 0.17 13.10 -18.63
N GLY A 97 0.12 12.17 -17.67
CA GLY A 97 0.11 10.72 -17.91
C GLY A 97 -0.86 9.95 -17.00
N PRO A 98 -2.19 10.12 -17.15
CA PRO A 98 -3.16 9.52 -16.21
C PRO A 98 -3.16 7.99 -16.19
N MET A 99 -2.75 7.34 -17.28
CA MET A 99 -2.77 5.87 -17.36
C MET A 99 -1.79 5.21 -16.40
N GLU A 100 -0.65 5.83 -16.11
CA GLU A 100 0.30 5.32 -15.12
C GLU A 100 -0.33 5.26 -13.73
N PHE A 101 -1.15 6.26 -13.40
CA PHE A 101 -1.91 6.31 -12.14
C PHE A 101 -3.01 5.25 -12.09
N VAL A 102 -3.70 5.01 -13.17
CA VAL A 102 -4.70 3.92 -13.26
C VAL A 102 -4.02 2.57 -13.06
N MET A 103 -2.91 2.33 -13.75
CA MET A 103 -2.19 1.07 -13.62
C MET A 103 -1.67 0.86 -12.20
N THR A 104 -0.93 1.80 -11.66
CA THR A 104 -0.32 1.64 -10.33
C THR A 104 -1.38 1.67 -9.23
N ASN A 105 -2.21 2.72 -9.18
CA ASN A 105 -3.08 2.95 -8.03
C ASN A 105 -4.32 2.06 -8.05
N VAL A 106 -4.85 1.73 -9.24
CA VAL A 106 -6.06 0.91 -9.33
C VAL A 106 -5.71 -0.55 -9.60
N VAL A 107 -5.03 -0.84 -10.72
CA VAL A 107 -4.75 -2.23 -11.11
C VAL A 107 -3.80 -2.89 -10.10
N GLY A 108 -2.74 -2.19 -9.67
CA GLY A 108 -1.81 -2.70 -8.65
C GLY A 108 -2.50 -2.97 -7.31
N THR A 109 -3.40 -2.08 -6.86
CA THR A 109 -4.19 -2.31 -5.63
C THR A 109 -5.11 -3.52 -5.76
N VAL A 110 -5.83 -3.65 -6.88
CA VAL A 110 -6.72 -4.81 -7.13
C VAL A 110 -5.92 -6.10 -7.17
N ASN A 111 -4.74 -6.09 -7.77
CA ASN A 111 -3.85 -7.26 -7.81
C ASN A 111 -3.45 -7.72 -6.39
N LEU A 112 -3.02 -6.79 -5.54
CA LEU A 112 -2.71 -7.07 -4.14
C LEU A 112 -3.92 -7.62 -3.36
N LEU A 113 -5.10 -7.03 -3.54
CA LEU A 113 -6.34 -7.47 -2.90
C LEU A 113 -6.73 -8.89 -3.32
N GLN A 114 -6.58 -9.22 -4.60
CA GLN A 114 -6.88 -10.57 -5.11
C GLN A 114 -5.95 -11.62 -4.51
N ILE A 115 -4.65 -11.34 -4.49
CA ILE A 115 -3.66 -12.26 -3.93
C ILE A 115 -3.88 -12.42 -2.42
N ALA A 116 -4.09 -11.34 -1.68
CA ALA A 116 -4.42 -11.41 -0.26
C ALA A 116 -5.67 -12.27 0.00
N LYS A 117 -6.73 -12.11 -0.80
CA LYS A 117 -7.94 -12.93 -0.71
C LYS A 117 -7.68 -14.42 -0.98
N GLU A 118 -6.78 -14.74 -1.91
CA GLU A 118 -6.46 -16.12 -2.29
C GLU A 118 -5.60 -16.82 -1.22
N HIS A 119 -4.70 -16.07 -0.57
CA HIS A 119 -3.80 -16.61 0.46
C HIS A 119 -4.41 -16.64 1.86
N TRP A 120 -5.29 -15.70 2.19
CA TRP A 120 -5.79 -15.56 3.56
C TRP A 120 -7.09 -16.33 3.77
N THR A 121 -7.03 -17.31 4.65
CA THR A 121 -8.19 -18.16 5.03
C THR A 121 -8.82 -17.75 6.37
N SER A 122 -8.17 -16.87 7.12
CA SER A 122 -8.61 -16.40 8.45
C SER A 122 -8.87 -14.89 8.44
N LYS A 123 -9.65 -14.43 9.42
CA LYS A 123 -9.92 -12.98 9.64
C LYS A 123 -8.90 -12.29 10.54
N GLU A 124 -7.83 -12.98 10.93
CA GLU A 124 -6.77 -12.41 11.78
C GLU A 124 -5.77 -11.55 11.01
N HIS A 125 -5.87 -11.57 9.68
CA HIS A 125 -5.06 -10.77 8.76
C HIS A 125 -5.62 -9.36 8.61
N VAL A 126 -4.81 -8.41 8.11
CA VAL A 126 -5.25 -7.04 7.82
C VAL A 126 -4.63 -6.55 6.52
N PHE A 127 -5.48 -6.07 5.62
CA PHE A 127 -5.06 -5.26 4.49
C PHE A 127 -5.30 -3.78 4.83
N HIS A 128 -4.25 -3.04 5.16
CA HIS A 128 -4.32 -1.62 5.45
C HIS A 128 -3.99 -0.81 4.19
N HIS A 129 -4.99 -0.15 3.64
CA HIS A 129 -4.85 0.75 2.49
C HIS A 129 -4.69 2.20 2.96
N VAL A 130 -3.62 2.85 2.50
CA VAL A 130 -3.39 4.27 2.77
C VAL A 130 -3.94 5.09 1.61
N SER A 131 -4.97 5.90 1.86
CA SER A 131 -5.63 6.77 0.89
C SER A 131 -5.08 8.20 0.95
N THR A 132 -5.88 9.18 0.61
CA THR A 132 -5.57 10.62 0.62
C THR A 132 -6.86 11.41 0.87
N ASP A 133 -6.75 12.54 1.52
CA ASP A 133 -7.85 13.50 1.68
C ASP A 133 -8.31 14.12 0.34
N GLU A 134 -7.48 14.10 -0.68
CA GLU A 134 -7.83 14.60 -2.01
C GLU A 134 -9.01 13.85 -2.66
N VAL A 135 -9.37 12.66 -2.15
CA VAL A 135 -10.56 11.93 -2.61
C VAL A 135 -11.86 12.68 -2.28
N TYR A 136 -11.82 13.59 -1.31
CA TYR A 136 -12.97 14.40 -0.89
C TYR A 136 -13.09 15.75 -1.63
N GLY A 137 -12.12 16.06 -2.49
CA GLY A 137 -12.13 17.27 -3.31
C GLY A 137 -11.43 18.47 -2.66
N SER A 138 -12.09 19.61 -2.62
CA SER A 138 -11.49 20.85 -2.09
C SER A 138 -12.36 21.44 -1.00
N LEU A 139 -11.73 21.77 0.12
CA LEU A 139 -12.34 22.60 1.16
C LEU A 139 -12.36 24.08 0.74
N GLY A 140 -13.34 24.81 1.24
CA GLY A 140 -13.36 26.27 1.20
C GLY A 140 -12.34 26.88 2.18
N ALA A 141 -12.58 28.13 2.60
CA ALA A 141 -11.72 28.82 3.56
C ALA A 141 -11.78 28.21 4.99
N GLU A 142 -12.81 27.48 5.29
CA GLU A 142 -13.07 26.89 6.62
C GLU A 142 -13.63 25.47 6.46
N GLY A 143 -13.48 24.65 7.50
CA GLY A 143 -14.00 23.29 7.58
C GLY A 143 -12.91 22.23 7.64
N LEU A 144 -13.35 20.97 7.78
CA LEU A 144 -12.50 19.77 7.77
C LEU A 144 -13.21 18.69 6.95
N PHE A 145 -12.45 17.81 6.34
CA PHE A 145 -12.99 16.56 5.81
C PHE A 145 -13.24 15.59 6.98
N GLU A 146 -14.31 14.84 6.87
CA GLU A 146 -14.70 13.78 7.81
C GLU A 146 -14.88 12.48 7.01
N GLU A 147 -14.90 11.34 7.69
CA GLU A 147 -15.08 10.02 7.05
C GLU A 147 -16.44 9.88 6.37
N THR A 148 -17.39 10.75 6.70
CA THR A 148 -18.73 10.83 6.09
C THR A 148 -18.81 11.78 4.89
N THR A 149 -17.73 12.52 4.60
CA THR A 149 -17.68 13.42 3.46
C THR A 149 -17.81 12.63 2.15
N ALA A 150 -18.66 13.08 1.25
CA ALA A 150 -18.81 12.45 -0.06
C ALA A 150 -17.53 12.62 -0.90
N TYR A 151 -17.18 11.59 -1.66
CA TYR A 151 -16.05 11.66 -2.58
C TYR A 151 -16.34 12.64 -3.73
N ASP A 152 -15.40 13.55 -3.98
CA ASP A 152 -15.42 14.53 -5.07
C ASP A 152 -14.01 14.73 -5.67
N PRO A 153 -13.35 13.65 -6.16
CA PRO A 153 -11.98 13.73 -6.65
C PRO A 153 -11.89 14.62 -7.90
N ARG A 154 -10.91 15.54 -7.93
CA ARG A 154 -10.81 16.57 -8.98
C ARG A 154 -9.53 16.52 -9.81
N SER A 155 -8.71 15.50 -9.63
CA SER A 155 -7.52 15.24 -10.46
C SER A 155 -7.48 13.77 -10.89
N PRO A 156 -6.73 13.40 -11.93
CA PRO A 156 -6.51 12.00 -12.27
C PRO A 156 -5.88 11.21 -11.13
N TYR A 157 -4.98 11.81 -10.34
CA TYR A 157 -4.44 11.22 -9.12
C TYR A 157 -5.54 10.91 -8.11
N SER A 158 -6.29 11.92 -7.67
CA SER A 158 -7.34 11.72 -6.67
C SER A 158 -8.44 10.78 -7.15
N SER A 159 -8.76 10.80 -8.45
CA SER A 159 -9.71 9.86 -9.06
C SER A 159 -9.19 8.42 -9.02
N SER A 160 -7.89 8.21 -9.25
CA SER A 160 -7.28 6.88 -9.16
C SER A 160 -7.27 6.37 -7.71
N LYS A 161 -7.02 7.24 -6.73
CA LYS A 161 -7.07 6.89 -5.31
C LYS A 161 -8.50 6.59 -4.85
N ALA A 162 -9.48 7.43 -5.20
CA ALA A 162 -10.89 7.16 -4.93
C ALA A 162 -11.36 5.83 -5.55
N SER A 163 -10.88 5.51 -6.76
CA SER A 163 -11.18 4.22 -7.40
C SER A 163 -10.59 3.05 -6.61
N SER A 164 -9.34 3.15 -6.15
CA SER A 164 -8.73 2.10 -5.33
C SER A 164 -9.46 1.92 -3.98
N ASP A 165 -9.89 3.01 -3.34
CA ASP A 165 -10.68 2.97 -2.11
C ASP A 165 -12.00 2.21 -2.32
N HIS A 166 -12.70 2.47 -3.42
CA HIS A 166 -13.91 1.74 -3.76
C HIS A 166 -13.66 0.25 -4.00
N PHE A 167 -12.54 -0.15 -4.63
CA PHE A 167 -12.18 -1.56 -4.75
C PHE A 167 -11.86 -2.20 -3.40
N VAL A 168 -11.13 -1.51 -2.52
CA VAL A 168 -10.85 -1.98 -1.15
C VAL A 168 -12.16 -2.26 -0.41
N MET A 169 -13.11 -1.31 -0.44
CA MET A 169 -14.43 -1.47 0.16
C MET A 169 -15.26 -2.58 -0.49
N ALA A 170 -15.19 -2.72 -1.82
CA ALA A 170 -15.86 -3.80 -2.53
C ALA A 170 -15.35 -5.18 -2.10
N PHE A 171 -14.04 -5.35 -1.91
CA PHE A 171 -13.45 -6.59 -1.42
C PHE A 171 -13.89 -6.92 0.01
N TYR A 172 -14.00 -5.92 0.88
CA TYR A 172 -14.57 -6.10 2.21
C TYR A 172 -16.02 -6.59 2.15
N HIS A 173 -16.88 -5.89 1.42
CA HIS A 173 -18.32 -6.21 1.38
C HIS A 173 -18.63 -7.52 0.63
N THR A 174 -17.90 -7.80 -0.45
CA THR A 174 -18.18 -8.97 -1.30
C THR A 174 -17.51 -10.23 -0.78
N TYR A 175 -16.28 -10.14 -0.32
CA TYR A 175 -15.47 -11.32 0.05
C TYR A 175 -15.17 -11.40 1.54
N GLY A 176 -15.50 -10.37 2.32
CA GLY A 176 -15.20 -10.33 3.76
C GLY A 176 -13.70 -10.18 4.05
N LEU A 177 -12.91 -9.65 3.11
CA LEU A 177 -11.49 -9.43 3.31
C LEU A 177 -11.29 -8.43 4.47
N PRO A 178 -10.48 -8.74 5.50
CA PRO A 178 -10.28 -7.83 6.61
C PRO A 178 -9.47 -6.61 6.17
N ILE A 179 -10.09 -5.45 6.10
CA ILE A 179 -9.45 -4.21 5.65
C ILE A 179 -9.41 -3.14 6.75
N LYS A 180 -8.43 -2.24 6.63
CA LYS A 180 -8.43 -0.90 7.22
C LYS A 180 -8.11 0.10 6.12
N MET A 181 -8.62 1.32 6.25
CA MET A 181 -8.35 2.42 5.34
C MET A 181 -8.07 3.68 6.15
N SER A 182 -7.09 4.46 5.77
CA SER A 182 -6.72 5.74 6.41
C SER A 182 -6.28 6.76 5.36
#